data_910f7063e1f534bbff02e9ec3c67ebb3
#
_entry.id   910f7063e1f534bbff02e9ec3c67ebb3
#
_cell.length_a   1.000
_cell.length_b   1.000
_cell.length_c   1.000
_cell.angle_alpha   90.00
_cell.angle_beta   90.00
_cell.angle_gamma   90.00
#
_symmetry.space_group_name_H-M   'P 1'
#
loop_
_entity.id
_entity.type
_entity.pdbx_description
1 polymer ?
#
loop_
_entity_poly.entity_id
_entity_poly.type
_entity_poly.pdbx_seq_one_letter_code
_entity_poly.pdbx_strand_id
1 'polypeptide(L)'
;MIRTVRNLSPDGFRDSGLHRRKQTANLASVCAVCVISARPYGQRAVLKFGQYTGANYMAGRYTPGTFTNQIQKLFQEPRLLIITDPRTDSQPLKESAFVNIPTVAFCDTDSPLRFVDVAVPANNKGKQSIGLLYWLMAREVLRLRNVISRAQPWDIMVDMFFYRDPEEAEKEAQEAEAEAKAL
;
A
#
# COMPACT_ATOMS: atom_id res chain seq x y z
N MET A 1 9.31 3.71 15.42
CA MET A 1 8.47 3.18 14.30
C MET A 1 8.70 3.93 12.98
N ILE A 2 8.61 5.25 12.98
CA ILE A 2 8.77 6.09 11.75
C ILE A 2 10.22 6.09 11.21
N ARG A 3 11.23 5.79 12.01
CA ARG A 3 12.65 5.76 11.57
C ARG A 3 12.95 4.64 10.55
N THR A 4 12.30 3.50 10.68
CA THR A 4 12.52 2.36 9.77
C THR A 4 11.99 2.63 8.37
N VAL A 5 10.86 3.35 8.28
CA VAL A 5 10.29 3.76 6.98
C VAL A 5 11.09 4.90 6.32
N ARG A 6 11.80 5.74 7.11
CA ARG A 6 12.70 6.78 6.57
C ARG A 6 13.92 6.22 5.83
N ASN A 7 14.40 5.04 6.22
CA ASN A 7 15.54 4.41 5.57
C ASN A 7 15.18 3.73 4.23
N LEU A 8 13.89 3.64 3.90
CA LEU A 8 13.37 3.27 2.59
C LEU A 8 13.22 4.51 1.69
N SER A 9 14.19 5.43 1.72
CA SER A 9 14.21 6.54 0.79
C SER A 9 14.37 6.00 -0.63
N PRO A 10 13.66 6.58 -1.62
CA PRO A 10 13.81 6.18 -3.03
C PRO A 10 15.23 6.35 -3.57
N ASP A 11 16.11 7.03 -2.81
CA ASP A 11 17.51 7.28 -3.16
C ASP A 11 18.45 6.09 -2.88
N GLY A 12 17.98 5.02 -2.26
CA GLY A 12 18.73 3.77 -2.11
C GLY A 12 19.02 3.06 -3.41
N PHE A 13 18.37 3.45 -4.49
CA PHE A 13 18.68 3.06 -5.86
C PHE A 13 19.28 4.24 -6.60
N ARG A 14 20.56 4.51 -6.39
CA ARG A 14 21.32 5.48 -7.20
C ARG A 14 21.45 4.98 -8.62
N ASP A 15 20.61 5.49 -9.51
CA ASP A 15 20.91 5.52 -10.94
C ASP A 15 21.60 6.84 -11.26
N SER A 16 22.88 6.75 -11.58
CA SER A 16 23.71 7.85 -12.05
C SER A 16 23.36 8.15 -13.52
N GLY A 17 22.61 9.20 -13.76
CA GLY A 17 22.54 9.71 -15.13
C GLY A 17 21.28 10.46 -15.57
N LEU A 18 21.46 11.74 -15.82
CA LEU A 18 20.73 12.67 -16.67
C LEU A 18 19.41 13.32 -16.21
N HIS A 19 19.53 14.60 -16.05
CA HIS A 19 18.56 15.60 -15.59
C HIS A 19 17.24 15.73 -16.40
N ARG A 20 17.05 15.00 -17.48
CA ARG A 20 15.88 15.09 -18.38
C ARG A 20 14.83 13.98 -18.16
N ARG A 21 15.14 13.00 -17.31
CA ARG A 21 14.25 11.87 -16.98
C ARG A 21 13.49 12.03 -15.66
N LYS A 22 13.55 13.18 -14.98
CA LYS A 22 13.03 13.32 -13.63
C LYS A 22 11.50 13.22 -13.51
N GLN A 23 10.74 13.58 -14.52
CA GLN A 23 9.27 13.47 -14.45
C GLN A 23 8.77 12.09 -14.87
N THR A 24 9.33 11.48 -15.91
CA THR A 24 8.99 10.12 -16.33
C THR A 24 9.60 9.07 -15.41
N ALA A 25 10.78 9.32 -14.83
CA ALA A 25 11.41 8.43 -13.84
C ALA A 25 10.61 8.36 -12.53
N ASN A 26 9.97 9.45 -12.10
CA ASN A 26 9.11 9.43 -10.93
C ASN A 26 7.85 8.58 -11.15
N LEU A 27 7.19 8.63 -12.31
CA LEU A 27 6.07 7.74 -12.62
C LEU A 27 6.50 6.28 -12.71
N ALA A 28 7.60 5.98 -13.39
CA ALA A 28 8.12 4.63 -13.51
C ALA A 28 8.59 4.04 -12.16
N SER A 29 9.16 4.87 -11.26
CA SER A 29 9.54 4.42 -9.92
C SER A 29 8.33 4.17 -9.00
N VAL A 30 7.22 4.86 -9.25
CA VAL A 30 5.96 4.69 -8.51
C VAL A 30 5.25 3.40 -8.90
N CYS A 31 5.21 3.09 -10.19
CA CYS A 31 4.69 1.81 -10.68
C CYS A 31 5.54 0.59 -10.26
N ALA A 32 6.75 0.84 -9.73
CA ALA A 32 7.63 -0.20 -9.24
C ALA A 32 7.28 -0.71 -7.82
N VAL A 33 6.40 -0.02 -7.09
CA VAL A 33 5.93 -0.44 -5.76
C VAL A 33 4.58 -1.11 -5.92
N CYS A 34 4.46 -2.33 -5.39
CA CYS A 34 3.20 -3.06 -5.33
C CYS A 34 2.77 -3.24 -3.87
N VAL A 35 1.52 -2.93 -3.57
CA VAL A 35 0.96 -3.06 -2.22
C VAL A 35 -0.15 -4.09 -2.25
N ILE A 36 -0.09 -5.07 -1.33
CA ILE A 36 -1.03 -6.20 -1.31
C ILE A 36 -1.74 -6.30 0.03
N SER A 37 -3.03 -6.57 -0.03
CA SER A 37 -3.82 -7.00 1.11
C SER A 37 -4.98 -7.90 0.67
N ALA A 38 -4.92 -9.17 1.04
CA ALA A 38 -6.06 -10.07 0.93
C ALA A 38 -7.03 -9.92 2.11
N ARG A 39 -6.56 -9.35 3.23
CA ARG A 39 -7.38 -9.13 4.41
C ARG A 39 -8.45 -8.07 4.13
N PRO A 40 -9.75 -8.32 4.43
CA PRO A 40 -10.84 -7.37 4.14
C PRO A 40 -10.59 -5.98 4.75
N TYR A 41 -10.12 -5.92 6.00
CA TYR A 41 -9.86 -4.66 6.69
C TYR A 41 -8.72 -3.81 6.08
N GLY A 42 -7.86 -4.41 5.26
CA GLY A 42 -6.77 -3.70 4.57
C GLY A 42 -7.09 -3.29 3.15
N GLN A 43 -8.12 -3.85 2.52
CA GLN A 43 -8.39 -3.64 1.09
C GLN A 43 -8.66 -2.18 0.75
N ARG A 44 -9.51 -1.49 1.52
CA ARG A 44 -9.79 -0.07 1.31
C ARG A 44 -8.55 0.81 1.54
N ALA A 45 -7.76 0.51 2.57
CA ALA A 45 -6.54 1.25 2.88
C ALA A 45 -5.50 1.14 1.75
N VAL A 46 -5.32 -0.07 1.20
CA VAL A 46 -4.42 -0.35 0.08
C VAL A 46 -4.88 0.35 -1.20
N LEU A 47 -6.18 0.31 -1.51
CA LEU A 47 -6.76 1.01 -2.64
C LEU A 47 -6.54 2.52 -2.55
N LYS A 48 -6.82 3.12 -1.39
CA LYS A 48 -6.59 4.55 -1.15
C LYS A 48 -5.10 4.92 -1.22
N PHE A 49 -4.24 4.09 -0.65
CA PHE A 49 -2.79 4.25 -0.78
C PHE A 49 -2.35 4.32 -2.25
N GLY A 50 -2.82 3.37 -3.07
CA GLY A 50 -2.55 3.35 -4.51
C GLY A 50 -3.06 4.60 -5.22
N GLN A 51 -4.28 5.06 -4.91
CA GLN A 51 -4.87 6.27 -5.49
C GLN A 51 -4.07 7.54 -5.19
N TYR A 52 -3.61 7.73 -3.95
CA TYR A 52 -2.88 8.94 -3.57
C TYR A 52 -1.40 8.92 -3.94
N THR A 53 -0.77 7.75 -3.92
CA THR A 53 0.66 7.62 -4.23
C THR A 53 0.94 7.24 -5.68
N GLY A 54 -0.05 6.73 -6.40
CA GLY A 54 0.12 6.16 -7.73
C GLY A 54 0.83 4.80 -7.75
N ALA A 55 1.00 4.14 -6.60
CA ALA A 55 1.57 2.80 -6.51
C ALA A 55 0.59 1.74 -7.05
N ASN A 56 1.12 0.65 -7.57
CA ASN A 56 0.31 -0.51 -7.91
C ASN A 56 -0.26 -1.13 -6.64
N TYR A 57 -1.49 -1.60 -6.70
CA TYR A 57 -2.14 -2.23 -5.56
C TYR A 57 -2.94 -3.46 -5.96
N MET A 58 -2.99 -4.43 -5.06
CA MET A 58 -3.85 -5.60 -5.17
C MET A 58 -4.70 -5.71 -3.89
N ALA A 59 -5.95 -5.31 -3.99
CA ALA A 59 -6.91 -5.42 -2.91
C ALA A 59 -7.76 -6.68 -3.13
N GLY A 60 -7.66 -7.65 -2.24
CA GLY A 60 -8.35 -8.92 -2.32
C GLY A 60 -7.43 -10.09 -2.62
N ARG A 61 -7.99 -11.14 -3.22
CA ARG A 61 -7.27 -12.40 -3.46
C ARG A 61 -6.11 -12.20 -4.43
N TYR A 62 -4.92 -12.60 -4.01
CA TYR A 62 -3.75 -12.70 -4.88
C TYR A 62 -3.88 -13.92 -5.81
N THR A 63 -3.71 -13.71 -7.10
CA THR A 63 -3.67 -14.81 -8.08
C THR A 63 -2.27 -15.41 -8.13
N PRO A 64 -2.08 -16.70 -7.80
CA PRO A 64 -0.77 -17.34 -7.88
C PRO A 64 -0.16 -17.21 -9.27
N GLY A 65 1.16 -16.99 -9.34
CA GLY A 65 1.88 -16.81 -10.60
C GLY A 65 1.95 -15.38 -11.13
N THR A 66 1.38 -14.40 -10.43
CA THR A 66 1.41 -12.99 -10.87
C THR A 66 2.84 -12.46 -11.00
N PHE A 67 3.79 -12.90 -10.18
CA PHE A 67 5.18 -12.47 -10.25
C PHE A 67 6.09 -13.45 -11.00
N THR A 68 5.69 -14.71 -11.15
CA THR A 68 6.52 -15.78 -11.70
C THR A 68 6.13 -16.22 -13.09
N ASN A 69 4.87 -16.11 -13.48
CA ASN A 69 4.37 -16.58 -14.77
C ASN A 69 4.16 -15.42 -15.75
N GLN A 70 5.08 -15.28 -16.70
CA GLN A 70 5.05 -14.21 -17.73
C GLN A 70 3.87 -14.31 -18.71
N ILE A 71 3.25 -15.49 -18.85
CA ILE A 71 2.12 -15.70 -19.78
C ILE A 71 0.82 -15.17 -19.18
N GLN A 72 0.77 -14.95 -17.89
CA GLN A 72 -0.44 -14.49 -17.20
C GLN A 72 -0.79 -13.05 -17.55
N LYS A 73 -2.08 -12.76 -17.77
CA LYS A 73 -2.56 -11.40 -18.12
C LYS A 73 -2.27 -10.34 -17.04
N LEU A 74 -2.18 -10.76 -15.77
CA LEU A 74 -1.92 -9.90 -14.62
C LEU A 74 -0.45 -9.92 -14.19
N PHE A 75 0.46 -10.38 -15.04
CA PHE A 75 1.88 -10.43 -14.75
C PHE A 75 2.42 -9.04 -14.40
N GLN A 76 3.15 -8.95 -13.29
CA GLN A 76 3.78 -7.73 -12.79
C GLN A 76 5.18 -8.02 -12.27
N GLU A 77 6.08 -7.05 -12.47
CA GLU A 77 7.46 -7.09 -11.97
C GLU A 77 7.71 -5.88 -11.05
N PRO A 78 7.16 -5.87 -9.83
CA PRO A 78 7.42 -4.78 -8.89
C PRO A 78 8.87 -4.85 -8.39
N ARG A 79 9.43 -3.70 -8.03
CA ARG A 79 10.75 -3.59 -7.39
C ARG A 79 10.68 -3.58 -5.87
N LEU A 80 9.52 -3.33 -5.32
CA LEU A 80 9.25 -3.36 -3.88
C LEU A 80 7.84 -3.88 -3.65
N LEU A 81 7.73 -4.82 -2.72
CA LEU A 81 6.46 -5.37 -2.28
C LEU A 81 6.14 -4.91 -0.86
N ILE A 82 4.95 -4.39 -0.63
CA ILE A 82 4.45 -4.02 0.69
C ILE A 82 3.25 -4.90 1.01
N ILE A 83 3.31 -5.58 2.15
CA ILE A 83 2.31 -6.57 2.56
C ILE A 83 1.66 -6.15 3.88
N THR A 84 0.33 -6.26 3.94
CA THR A 84 -0.43 -5.93 5.14
C THR A 84 -0.30 -6.99 6.22
N ASP A 85 -0.35 -8.28 5.86
CA ASP A 85 -0.27 -9.39 6.80
C ASP A 85 0.47 -10.57 6.18
N PRO A 86 1.67 -10.93 6.67
CA PRO A 86 2.46 -12.04 6.13
C PRO A 86 1.77 -13.41 6.24
N ARG A 87 0.83 -13.57 7.16
CA ARG A 87 0.10 -14.82 7.35
C ARG A 87 -0.93 -15.02 6.25
N THR A 88 -1.77 -14.01 6.01
CA THR A 88 -2.81 -14.05 5.00
C THR A 88 -2.23 -14.00 3.59
N ASP A 89 -1.23 -13.13 3.38
CA ASP A 89 -0.56 -12.91 2.10
C ASP A 89 0.73 -13.73 1.97
N SER A 90 0.71 -15.00 2.38
CA SER A 90 1.88 -15.88 2.36
C SER A 90 2.31 -16.28 0.93
N GLN A 91 1.38 -16.34 -0.02
CA GLN A 91 1.66 -16.73 -1.40
C GLN A 91 2.50 -15.66 -2.14
N PRO A 92 2.12 -14.37 -2.14
CA PRO A 92 2.97 -13.34 -2.75
C PRO A 92 4.36 -13.23 -2.10
N LEU A 93 4.48 -13.49 -0.78
CA LEU A 93 5.77 -13.56 -0.09
C LEU A 93 6.67 -14.67 -0.64
N LYS A 94 6.13 -15.85 -0.89
CA LYS A 94 6.90 -16.95 -1.47
C LYS A 94 7.34 -16.64 -2.90
N GLU A 95 6.45 -16.06 -3.69
CA GLU A 95 6.74 -15.71 -5.08
C GLU A 95 7.77 -14.58 -5.18
N SER A 96 7.69 -13.55 -4.31
CA SER A 96 8.67 -12.47 -4.27
C SER A 96 10.08 -12.97 -3.98
N ALA A 97 10.22 -13.99 -3.12
CA ALA A 97 11.50 -14.61 -2.82
C ALA A 97 12.12 -15.35 -4.03
N PHE A 98 11.29 -15.89 -4.94
CA PHE A 98 11.79 -16.55 -6.15
C PHE A 98 12.28 -15.56 -7.22
N VAL A 99 11.72 -14.35 -7.24
CA VAL A 99 12.05 -13.31 -8.24
C VAL A 99 12.86 -12.15 -7.67
N ASN A 100 13.42 -12.32 -6.47
CA ASN A 100 14.28 -11.34 -5.79
C ASN A 100 13.63 -9.95 -5.61
N ILE A 101 12.35 -9.93 -5.25
CA ILE A 101 11.65 -8.69 -4.92
C ILE A 101 11.75 -8.45 -3.42
N PRO A 102 12.36 -7.34 -2.96
CA PRO A 102 12.43 -7.00 -1.54
C PRO A 102 11.03 -6.74 -0.97
N THR A 103 10.81 -7.19 0.27
CA THR A 103 9.50 -7.19 0.90
C THR A 103 9.49 -6.43 2.21
N VAL A 104 8.49 -5.57 2.37
CA VAL A 104 8.16 -4.85 3.61
C VAL A 104 6.81 -5.36 4.09
N ALA A 105 6.72 -5.77 5.33
CA ALA A 105 5.46 -6.26 5.89
C ALA A 105 5.11 -5.62 7.24
N PHE A 106 3.84 -5.36 7.46
CA PHE A 106 3.33 -5.05 8.79
C PHE A 106 3.18 -6.34 9.58
N CYS A 107 3.92 -6.44 10.66
CA CYS A 107 4.00 -7.65 11.46
C CYS A 107 3.50 -7.41 12.88
N ASP A 108 2.57 -8.24 13.32
CA ASP A 108 2.18 -8.37 14.72
C ASP A 108 3.09 -9.40 15.40
N THR A 109 2.91 -9.63 16.68
CA THR A 109 3.70 -10.57 17.49
C THR A 109 3.61 -12.02 17.02
N ASP A 110 2.50 -12.40 16.40
CA ASP A 110 2.23 -13.76 15.88
C ASP A 110 2.50 -13.92 14.37
N SER A 111 3.01 -12.88 13.72
CA SER A 111 3.26 -12.89 12.28
C SER A 111 4.53 -13.67 11.91
N PRO A 112 4.48 -14.57 10.92
CA PRO A 112 5.67 -15.26 10.44
C PRO A 112 6.58 -14.28 9.70
N LEU A 113 7.88 -14.28 10.04
CA LEU A 113 8.88 -13.38 9.42
C LEU A 113 9.63 -14.03 8.25
N ARG A 114 9.26 -15.23 7.85
CA ARG A 114 9.94 -15.92 6.75
C ARG A 114 9.70 -15.17 5.44
N PHE A 115 10.77 -14.89 4.69
CA PHE A 115 10.76 -14.11 3.44
C PHE A 115 10.37 -12.64 3.59
N VAL A 116 10.42 -12.09 4.79
CA VAL A 116 10.19 -10.67 5.04
C VAL A 116 11.56 -10.01 5.27
N ASP A 117 11.92 -9.03 4.43
CA ASP A 117 13.19 -8.32 4.55
C ASP A 117 13.11 -7.19 5.59
N VAL A 118 12.00 -6.46 5.60
CA VAL A 118 11.75 -5.39 6.55
C VAL A 118 10.42 -5.61 7.26
N ALA A 119 10.48 -5.99 8.52
CA ALA A 119 9.31 -6.12 9.38
C ALA A 119 9.02 -4.79 10.09
N VAL A 120 7.82 -4.25 9.89
CA VAL A 120 7.33 -3.08 10.61
C VAL A 120 6.39 -3.56 11.71
N PRO A 121 6.80 -3.48 12.99
CA PRO A 121 5.97 -3.94 14.09
C PRO A 121 4.73 -3.06 14.22
N ALA A 122 3.56 -3.66 14.04
CA ALA A 122 2.28 -2.97 14.09
C ALA A 122 1.13 -3.94 14.32
N ASN A 123 0.02 -3.44 14.83
CA ASN A 123 -1.22 -4.22 14.88
C ASN A 123 -1.84 -4.28 13.47
N ASN A 124 -1.71 -5.43 12.82
CA ASN A 124 -2.26 -5.69 11.49
C ASN A 124 -3.65 -6.37 11.51
N LYS A 125 -4.29 -6.46 12.69
CA LYS A 125 -5.61 -7.09 12.85
C LYS A 125 -6.74 -6.07 12.97
N GLY A 126 -6.46 -4.90 13.52
CA GLY A 126 -7.45 -3.85 13.74
C GLY A 126 -7.75 -3.03 12.48
N LYS A 127 -9.04 -2.85 12.17
CA LYS A 127 -9.49 -2.07 11.00
C LYS A 127 -8.98 -0.61 11.01
N GLN A 128 -9.01 0.05 12.18
CA GLN A 128 -8.49 1.42 12.31
C GLN A 128 -6.96 1.48 12.27
N SER A 129 -6.28 0.49 12.87
CA SER A 129 -4.82 0.44 12.89
C SER A 129 -4.23 0.34 11.49
N ILE A 130 -4.78 -0.57 10.66
CA ILE A 130 -4.32 -0.75 9.28
C ILE A 130 -4.53 0.53 8.47
N GLY A 131 -5.70 1.16 8.58
CA GLY A 131 -6.01 2.41 7.89
C GLY A 131 -5.03 3.52 8.26
N LEU A 132 -4.75 3.70 9.56
CA LEU A 132 -3.79 4.69 10.04
C LEU A 132 -2.36 4.42 9.54
N LEU A 133 -1.92 3.16 9.52
CA LEU A 133 -0.60 2.79 9.02
C LEU A 133 -0.41 3.17 7.55
N TYR A 134 -1.38 2.85 6.70
CA TYR A 134 -1.35 3.21 5.28
C TYR A 134 -1.47 4.72 5.06
N TRP A 135 -2.28 5.41 5.84
CA TRP A 135 -2.37 6.87 5.78
C TRP A 135 -1.04 7.54 6.14
N LEU A 136 -0.40 7.11 7.24
CA LEU A 136 0.92 7.62 7.66
C LEU A 136 1.97 7.36 6.58
N MET A 137 1.97 6.17 5.98
CA MET A 137 2.89 5.80 4.91
C MET A 137 2.64 6.63 3.65
N ALA A 138 1.38 6.80 3.23
CA ALA A 138 1.03 7.63 2.09
C ALA A 138 1.49 9.07 2.28
N ARG A 139 1.21 9.66 3.45
CA ARG A 139 1.64 11.01 3.79
C ARG A 139 3.16 11.18 3.74
N GLU A 140 3.93 10.26 4.29
CA GLU A 140 5.39 10.36 4.25
C GLU A 140 5.94 10.18 2.83
N VAL A 141 5.37 9.29 2.03
CA VAL A 141 5.74 9.14 0.61
C VAL A 141 5.50 10.44 -0.16
N LEU A 142 4.33 11.07 0.02
CA LEU A 142 4.00 12.34 -0.63
C LEU A 142 4.91 13.49 -0.16
N ARG A 143 5.30 13.51 1.11
CA ARG A 143 6.26 14.46 1.67
C ARG A 143 7.66 14.26 1.11
N LEU A 144 8.10 13.01 0.95
CA LEU A 144 9.40 12.69 0.35
C LEU A 144 9.45 13.07 -1.14
N ARG A 145 8.31 13.05 -1.81
CA ARG A 145 8.17 13.51 -3.21
C ARG A 145 8.00 15.03 -3.32
N ASN A 146 7.96 15.75 -2.22
CA ASN A 146 7.69 17.19 -2.17
C ASN A 146 6.32 17.60 -2.75
N VAL A 147 5.35 16.69 -2.80
CA VAL A 147 3.98 17.00 -3.18
C VAL A 147 3.25 17.73 -2.05
N ILE A 148 3.55 17.34 -0.79
CA ILE A 148 2.98 17.93 0.41
C ILE A 148 4.11 18.54 1.24
N SER A 149 3.91 19.78 1.69
CA SER A 149 4.82 20.45 2.63
C SER A 149 4.80 19.77 4.01
N ARG A 150 5.96 19.75 4.68
CA ARG A 150 6.03 19.28 6.07
C ARG A 150 5.43 20.27 7.08
N ALA A 151 5.34 21.55 6.73
CA ALA A 151 4.82 22.60 7.59
C ALA A 151 3.28 22.59 7.69
N GLN A 152 2.61 22.05 6.67
CA GLN A 152 1.14 22.00 6.61
C GLN A 152 0.63 20.58 6.91
N PRO A 153 -0.50 20.45 7.62
CA PRO A 153 -1.19 19.16 7.74
C PRO A 153 -1.64 18.69 6.36
N TRP A 154 -1.82 17.39 6.20
CA TRP A 154 -2.40 16.83 4.98
C TRP A 154 -3.93 16.94 5.07
N ASP A 155 -4.56 17.50 4.03
CA ASP A 155 -6.01 17.77 3.99
C ASP A 155 -6.87 16.49 4.00
N ILE A 156 -6.28 15.34 3.66
CA ILE A 156 -7.00 14.06 3.62
C ILE A 156 -7.12 13.47 5.02
N MET A 157 -8.36 13.24 5.45
CA MET A 157 -8.66 12.63 6.74
C MET A 157 -8.26 11.15 6.77
N VAL A 158 -7.87 10.67 7.94
CA VAL A 158 -7.53 9.25 8.18
C VAL A 158 -8.71 8.33 7.90
N ASP A 159 -9.93 8.79 8.18
CA ASP A 159 -11.17 8.03 8.01
C ASP A 159 -11.41 7.54 6.58
N MET A 160 -10.84 8.24 5.59
CA MET A 160 -10.89 7.81 4.19
C MET A 160 -10.17 6.47 3.94
N PHE A 161 -9.24 6.09 4.81
CA PHE A 161 -8.50 4.83 4.73
C PHE A 161 -9.12 3.72 5.56
N PHE A 162 -10.06 4.02 6.46
CA PHE A 162 -10.67 3.00 7.31
C PHE A 162 -11.59 2.10 6.50
N TYR A 163 -11.65 0.85 6.93
CA TYR A 163 -12.63 -0.11 6.44
C TYR A 163 -14.03 0.36 6.78
N ARG A 164 -14.94 0.27 5.81
CA ARG A 164 -16.37 0.47 5.99
C ARG A 164 -17.10 -0.84 5.72
N ASP A 165 -18.00 -1.19 6.59
CA ASP A 165 -18.84 -2.35 6.36
C ASP A 165 -19.81 -2.04 5.21
N PRO A 166 -19.99 -2.97 4.25
CA PRO A 166 -20.85 -2.72 3.08
C PRO A 166 -22.29 -2.44 3.48
N GLU A 167 -22.82 -3.07 4.52
CA GLU A 167 -24.18 -2.82 5.03
C GLU A 167 -24.35 -1.42 5.62
N GLU A 168 -23.32 -0.89 6.31
CA GLU A 168 -23.33 0.48 6.83
C GLU A 168 -23.25 1.48 5.67
N ALA A 169 -22.40 1.22 4.68
CA ALA A 169 -22.26 2.08 3.51
C ALA A 169 -23.55 2.15 2.67
N GLU A 170 -24.28 1.05 2.54
CA GLU A 170 -25.56 1.02 1.84
C GLU A 170 -26.64 1.78 2.60
N LYS A 171 -26.67 1.71 3.92
CA LYS A 171 -27.61 2.49 4.76
C LYS A 171 -27.32 3.98 4.67
N GLU A 172 -26.05 4.39 4.80
CA GLU A 172 -25.64 5.80 4.64
C GLU A 172 -26.00 6.34 3.25
N ALA A 173 -25.86 5.54 2.19
CA ALA A 173 -26.22 5.93 0.84
C ALA A 173 -27.75 6.09 0.69
N GLN A 174 -28.55 5.20 1.27
CA GLN A 174 -30.01 5.28 1.26
C GLN A 174 -30.53 6.47 2.06
N GLU A 175 -29.92 6.77 3.21
CA GLU A 175 -30.26 7.93 4.03
C GLU A 175 -29.93 9.23 3.29
N ALA A 176 -28.75 9.31 2.66
CA ALA A 176 -28.36 10.47 1.86
C ALA A 176 -29.27 10.70 0.64
N GLU A 177 -29.70 9.60 -0.03
CA GLU A 177 -30.69 9.71 -1.11
C GLU A 177 -32.08 10.13 -0.63
N ALA A 178 -32.49 9.68 0.56
CA ALA A 178 -33.75 10.07 1.16
C ALA A 178 -33.76 11.57 1.54
N GLU A 179 -32.67 12.05 2.12
CA GLU A 179 -32.48 13.47 2.43
C GLU A 179 -32.45 14.34 1.17
N ALA A 180 -31.75 13.91 0.12
CA ALA A 180 -31.70 14.62 -1.16
C ALA A 180 -33.07 14.69 -1.89
N LYS A 181 -33.96 13.73 -1.62
CA LYS A 181 -35.34 13.75 -2.16
C LYS A 181 -36.33 14.56 -1.31
N ALA A 182 -35.96 14.85 -0.07
CA ALA A 182 -36.78 15.62 0.84
C ALA A 182 -36.53 17.15 0.76
N LEU A 183 -35.47 17.57 0.10
CA LEU A 183 -35.09 18.94 -0.26
C LEU A 183 -35.62 19.32 -1.64
#